data_5234f93406d68573ca878ec05f5595c5
#
_entry.id   5234f93406d68573ca878ec05f5595c5
#
_cell.length_a   1.000
_cell.length_b   1.000
_cell.length_c   1.000
_cell.angle_alpha   90.00
_cell.angle_beta   90.00
_cell.angle_gamma   90.00
#
_symmetry.space_group_name_H-M   'P 1'
#
loop_
_entity.id
_entity.type
_entity.pdbx_description
1 polymer ?
#
loop_
_entity_poly.entity_id
_entity_poly.type
_entity_poly.pdbx_seq_one_letter_code
_entity_poly.pdbx_strand_id
1 'polypeptide(L)'
;MRKVLFTTIAALTTAMLFSIATANAATYRFTFQSNDSALTATGEFSVNAENEVTGVSGAVSGLTSQTIGGVAANPGYPGASYSPDGSFIFDNVYYPTGPAFDVNGLLFVTTENPGGYWNLWGTSPGNYALYESSGSYNYPIAEFGTLSVAAAPEPSTWAMFALGFAALCLVGRRQRAPRLALALG
;
A
#
# COMPACT_ATOMS: atom_id res chain seq x y z
N MET A 1 -14.22 -47.81 -10.42
CA MET A 1 -13.60 -46.55 -10.88
C MET A 1 -14.32 -45.26 -10.46
N ARG A 2 -15.65 -45.20 -10.23
CA ARG A 2 -16.37 -43.98 -9.80
C ARG A 2 -16.04 -43.50 -8.39
N LYS A 3 -15.72 -44.40 -7.42
CA LYS A 3 -15.45 -44.06 -6.03
C LYS A 3 -14.10 -43.32 -5.80
N VAL A 4 -13.09 -43.60 -6.63
CA VAL A 4 -11.77 -42.96 -6.53
C VAL A 4 -11.82 -41.49 -7.00
N LEU A 5 -12.69 -41.18 -7.96
CA LEU A 5 -12.81 -39.83 -8.49
C LEU A 5 -13.45 -38.85 -7.49
N PHE A 6 -14.40 -39.32 -6.68
CA PHE A 6 -15.04 -38.48 -5.63
C PHE A 6 -14.11 -38.15 -4.47
N THR A 7 -13.25 -39.09 -4.10
CA THR A 7 -12.26 -38.88 -3.02
C THR A 7 -11.20 -37.86 -3.41
N THR A 8 -10.77 -37.85 -4.66
CA THR A 8 -9.76 -36.90 -5.16
C THR A 8 -10.29 -35.47 -5.24
N ILE A 9 -11.56 -35.29 -5.63
CA ILE A 9 -12.21 -33.98 -5.68
C ILE A 9 -12.45 -33.42 -4.28
N ALA A 10 -12.85 -34.26 -3.31
CA ALA A 10 -13.05 -33.85 -1.93
C ALA A 10 -11.73 -33.44 -1.26
N ALA A 11 -10.61 -34.13 -1.55
CA ALA A 11 -9.30 -33.79 -1.02
C ALA A 11 -8.76 -32.46 -1.60
N LEU A 12 -9.04 -32.17 -2.87
CA LEU A 12 -8.63 -30.91 -3.50
C LEU A 12 -9.42 -29.72 -2.98
N THR A 13 -10.72 -29.88 -2.69
CA THR A 13 -11.55 -28.82 -2.09
C THR A 13 -11.18 -28.52 -0.66
N THR A 14 -10.78 -29.53 0.12
CA THR A 14 -10.35 -29.35 1.52
C THR A 14 -8.99 -28.64 1.60
N ALA A 15 -8.08 -28.87 0.67
CA ALA A 15 -6.79 -28.19 0.60
C ALA A 15 -6.89 -26.69 0.26
N MET A 16 -7.94 -26.29 -0.46
CA MET A 16 -8.17 -24.85 -0.77
C MET A 16 -8.73 -24.05 0.40
N LEU A 17 -9.27 -24.67 1.43
CA LEU A 17 -9.89 -23.98 2.57
C LEU A 17 -8.91 -23.60 3.69
N PHE A 18 -7.65 -24.05 3.62
CA PHE A 18 -6.60 -23.72 4.58
C PHE A 18 -5.61 -22.66 4.11
N SER A 19 -5.98 -21.82 3.16
CA SER A 19 -5.29 -20.55 2.97
C SER A 19 -5.60 -19.67 4.17
N ILE A 20 -4.84 -19.85 5.25
CA ILE A 20 -4.77 -18.88 6.33
C ILE A 20 -4.35 -17.57 5.65
N ALA A 21 -5.27 -16.63 5.53
CA ALA A 21 -4.92 -15.28 5.14
C ALA A 21 -3.97 -14.78 6.21
N THR A 22 -2.67 -14.83 5.94
CA THR A 22 -1.71 -14.00 6.66
C THR A 22 -2.26 -12.59 6.56
N ALA A 23 -2.41 -11.91 7.69
CA ALA A 23 -2.81 -10.51 7.70
C ALA A 23 -1.80 -9.74 6.84
N ASN A 24 -2.13 -9.57 5.56
CA ASN A 24 -1.30 -8.81 4.65
C ASN A 24 -1.38 -7.35 5.09
N ALA A 25 -0.24 -6.71 5.23
CA ALA A 25 -0.18 -5.28 5.41
C ALA A 25 -0.99 -4.62 4.30
N ALA A 26 -1.99 -3.82 4.65
CA ALA A 26 -2.77 -3.11 3.64
C ALA A 26 -1.89 -2.06 2.98
N THR A 27 -1.96 -1.96 1.66
CA THR A 27 -1.18 -1.01 0.88
C THR A 27 -2.09 0.09 0.33
N TYR A 28 -1.63 1.31 0.40
CA TYR A 28 -2.33 2.50 -0.06
C TYR A 28 -1.44 3.29 -1.01
N ARG A 29 -2.04 3.90 -2.01
CA ARG A 29 -1.42 4.92 -2.87
C ARG A 29 -1.73 6.29 -2.32
N PHE A 30 -0.76 7.18 -2.37
CA PHE A 30 -0.95 8.55 -1.98
C PHE A 30 -0.44 9.53 -3.04
N THR A 31 -1.07 10.70 -3.07
CA THR A 31 -0.61 11.85 -3.84
C THR A 31 -0.83 13.09 -3.00
N PHE A 32 0.25 13.77 -2.66
CA PHE A 32 0.24 15.14 -2.13
C PHE A 32 0.48 16.10 -3.27
N GLN A 33 -0.28 17.19 -3.31
CA GLN A 33 -0.11 18.28 -4.25
C GLN A 33 -0.11 19.61 -3.50
N SER A 34 0.97 20.39 -3.66
CA SER A 34 1.02 21.75 -3.12
C SER A 34 -0.04 22.64 -3.78
N ASN A 35 -0.58 23.57 -3.00
CA ASN A 35 -1.54 24.57 -3.49
C ASN A 35 -0.87 25.68 -4.30
N ASP A 36 0.34 26.06 -3.92
CA ASP A 36 0.99 27.29 -4.38
C ASP A 36 2.28 27.03 -5.18
N SER A 37 2.74 25.79 -5.24
CA SER A 37 3.98 25.41 -5.92
C SER A 37 3.83 24.16 -6.78
N ALA A 38 4.90 23.83 -7.52
CA ALA A 38 4.98 22.59 -8.29
C ALA A 38 5.29 21.35 -7.44
N LEU A 39 5.45 21.49 -6.10
CA LEU A 39 5.82 20.35 -5.24
C LEU A 39 4.72 19.31 -5.20
N THR A 40 5.11 18.09 -5.49
CA THR A 40 4.26 16.88 -5.39
C THR A 40 5.01 15.79 -4.66
N ALA A 41 4.28 14.96 -3.89
CA ALA A 41 4.80 13.69 -3.41
C ALA A 41 3.81 12.58 -3.77
N THR A 42 4.30 11.54 -4.43
CA THR A 42 3.47 10.42 -4.87
C THR A 42 4.12 9.10 -4.50
N GLY A 43 3.31 8.12 -4.13
CA GLY A 43 3.86 6.83 -3.78
C GLY A 43 2.85 5.85 -3.20
N GLU A 44 3.39 4.84 -2.54
CA GLU A 44 2.63 3.84 -1.83
C GLU A 44 3.16 3.71 -0.40
N PHE A 45 2.26 3.44 0.54
CA PHE A 45 2.64 3.06 1.89
C PHE A 45 1.88 1.81 2.34
N SER A 46 2.51 1.04 3.22
CA SER A 46 1.92 -0.17 3.81
C SER A 46 1.68 0.05 5.29
N VAL A 47 0.56 -0.45 5.81
CA VAL A 47 0.21 -0.38 7.22
C VAL A 47 0.03 -1.78 7.81
N ASN A 48 0.39 -1.93 9.08
CA ASN A 48 0.09 -3.14 9.85
C ASN A 48 -1.36 -3.13 10.37
N ALA A 49 -1.72 -4.14 11.17
CA ALA A 49 -3.06 -4.29 11.74
C ALA A 49 -3.44 -3.16 12.73
N GLU A 50 -2.46 -2.49 13.29
CA GLU A 50 -2.60 -1.37 14.22
C GLU A 50 -2.61 -0.01 13.51
N ASN A 51 -2.62 0.01 12.17
CA ASN A 51 -2.52 1.20 11.31
C ASN A 51 -1.18 1.96 11.40
N GLU A 52 -0.12 1.35 11.92
CA GLU A 52 1.21 1.92 11.80
C GLU A 52 1.71 1.79 10.36
N VAL A 53 2.26 2.86 9.80
CA VAL A 53 2.94 2.81 8.51
C VAL A 53 4.29 2.12 8.69
N THR A 54 4.43 0.93 8.08
CA THR A 54 5.63 0.09 8.18
C THR A 54 6.54 0.18 6.97
N GLY A 55 6.06 0.80 5.89
CA GLY A 55 6.83 1.02 4.68
C GLY A 55 6.24 2.13 3.84
N VAL A 56 7.10 2.88 3.17
CA VAL A 56 6.72 3.90 2.19
C VAL A 56 7.74 3.91 1.06
N SER A 57 7.25 4.14 -0.16
CA SER A 57 8.08 4.29 -1.35
C SER A 57 7.41 5.26 -2.33
N GLY A 58 8.19 5.86 -3.21
CA GLY A 58 7.66 6.81 -4.18
C GLY A 58 8.66 7.90 -4.53
N ALA A 59 8.17 9.11 -4.80
CA ALA A 59 9.00 10.24 -5.16
C ALA A 59 8.41 11.57 -4.68
N VAL A 60 9.29 12.50 -4.36
CA VAL A 60 9.00 13.93 -4.21
C VAL A 60 9.54 14.62 -5.46
N SER A 61 8.74 15.47 -6.09
CA SER A 61 9.08 16.13 -7.36
C SER A 61 8.53 17.56 -7.44
N GLY A 62 8.97 18.31 -8.46
CA GLY A 62 8.57 19.69 -8.69
C GLY A 62 9.66 20.68 -8.27
N LEU A 63 9.67 21.12 -7.03
CA LEU A 63 10.74 21.99 -6.50
C LEU A 63 12.07 21.24 -6.30
N THR A 64 12.00 19.93 -6.11
CA THR A 64 13.11 19.00 -5.98
C THR A 64 12.80 17.73 -6.76
N SER A 65 13.76 16.81 -6.84
CA SER A 65 13.56 15.47 -7.40
C SER A 65 14.27 14.48 -6.48
N GLN A 66 13.48 13.78 -5.65
CA GLN A 66 14.00 12.86 -4.64
C GLN A 66 13.17 11.59 -4.62
N THR A 67 13.83 10.44 -4.45
CA THR A 67 13.18 9.13 -4.32
C THR A 67 12.92 8.84 -2.85
N ILE A 68 11.69 8.49 -2.49
CA ILE A 68 11.34 8.08 -1.12
C ILE A 68 11.95 6.71 -0.84
N GLY A 69 12.89 6.67 0.08
CA GLY A 69 13.68 5.49 0.41
C GLY A 69 13.10 4.62 1.52
N GLY A 70 12.19 5.15 2.34
CA GLY A 70 11.54 4.40 3.41
C GLY A 70 10.95 5.27 4.50
N VAL A 71 10.19 4.63 5.39
CA VAL A 71 9.62 5.26 6.59
C VAL A 71 10.68 5.36 7.69
N ALA A 72 10.69 6.45 8.43
CA ALA A 72 11.51 6.55 9.64
C ALA A 72 10.90 5.70 10.76
N ALA A 73 11.73 4.93 11.47
CA ALA A 73 11.24 4.12 12.58
C ALA A 73 10.68 4.99 13.70
N ASN A 74 9.50 4.63 14.21
CA ASN A 74 8.90 5.27 15.39
C ASN A 74 9.14 4.42 16.67
N PRO A 75 10.16 4.68 17.47
CA PRO A 75 10.45 3.91 18.67
C PRO A 75 9.42 4.13 19.80
N GLY A 76 8.59 5.16 19.71
CA GLY A 76 7.54 5.48 20.68
C GLY A 76 6.16 4.94 20.33
N TYR A 77 6.02 4.23 19.20
CA TYR A 77 4.73 3.70 18.76
C TYR A 77 3.98 2.97 19.91
N PRO A 78 2.66 3.19 20.10
CA PRO A 78 1.73 3.99 19.27
C PRO A 78 1.75 5.50 19.57
N GLY A 79 2.63 6.00 20.42
CA GLY A 79 2.82 7.43 20.68
C GLY A 79 3.74 8.09 19.65
N ALA A 80 3.82 9.41 19.74
CA ALA A 80 4.70 10.20 18.88
C ALA A 80 6.15 10.17 19.37
N SER A 81 7.08 10.31 18.44
CA SER A 81 8.53 10.43 18.66
C SER A 81 9.08 11.69 18.01
N TYR A 82 10.28 12.09 18.41
CA TYR A 82 11.04 13.10 17.67
C TYR A 82 11.81 12.44 16.51
N SER A 83 11.89 13.13 15.38
CA SER A 83 12.80 12.74 14.29
C SER A 83 14.24 12.69 14.80
N PRO A 84 15.13 11.86 14.22
CA PRO A 84 16.51 11.75 14.68
C PRO A 84 17.31 13.05 14.64
N ASP A 85 16.93 13.99 13.76
CA ASP A 85 17.50 15.34 13.68
C ASP A 85 16.79 16.36 14.58
N GLY A 86 15.73 15.96 15.30
CA GLY A 86 14.95 16.80 16.20
C GLY A 86 14.02 17.80 15.52
N SER A 87 13.90 17.77 14.19
CA SER A 87 13.12 18.78 13.43
C SER A 87 11.62 18.55 13.49
N PHE A 88 11.17 17.32 13.67
CA PHE A 88 9.75 16.93 13.63
C PHE A 88 9.34 16.11 14.83
N ILE A 89 8.05 16.19 15.17
CA ILE A 89 7.35 15.20 15.98
C ILE A 89 6.49 14.39 14.99
N PHE A 90 6.53 13.06 15.09
CA PHE A 90 5.81 12.16 14.18
C PHE A 90 5.32 10.91 14.89
N ASP A 91 4.29 10.24 14.37
CA ASP A 91 3.78 8.97 14.90
C ASP A 91 3.64 7.86 13.86
N ASN A 92 3.67 8.18 12.57
CA ASN A 92 3.49 7.26 11.45
C ASN A 92 2.15 6.47 11.52
N VAL A 93 1.09 7.08 12.06
CA VAL A 93 -0.22 6.45 12.15
C VAL A 93 -1.11 6.88 10.99
N TYR A 94 -1.67 5.89 10.30
CA TYR A 94 -2.67 6.11 9.25
C TYR A 94 -4.08 6.00 9.82
N TYR A 95 -4.94 6.95 9.51
CA TYR A 95 -6.34 6.97 9.93
C TYR A 95 -7.25 6.74 8.72
N PRO A 96 -7.87 5.55 8.57
CA PRO A 96 -8.73 5.24 7.42
C PRO A 96 -10.05 6.02 7.42
N THR A 97 -10.46 6.57 8.57
CA THR A 97 -11.68 7.37 8.76
C THR A 97 -11.33 8.71 9.35
N GLY A 98 -11.11 9.74 8.51
CA GLY A 98 -10.72 11.07 8.97
C GLY A 98 -9.58 11.63 8.12
N PRO A 99 -8.79 12.57 8.65
CA PRO A 99 -7.55 12.95 7.99
C PRO A 99 -6.61 11.76 7.97
N ALA A 100 -6.07 11.42 6.79
CA ALA A 100 -5.23 10.22 6.60
C ALA A 100 -4.01 10.21 7.56
N PHE A 101 -3.48 11.37 7.87
CA PHE A 101 -2.45 11.61 8.90
C PHE A 101 -2.89 12.79 9.77
N ASP A 102 -2.60 12.72 11.05
CA ASP A 102 -2.88 13.80 12.01
C ASP A 102 -1.75 14.85 12.04
N VAL A 103 -1.69 15.63 13.11
CA VAL A 103 -0.69 16.71 13.30
C VAL A 103 0.74 16.20 13.46
N ASN A 104 0.94 14.93 13.82
CA ASN A 104 2.26 14.30 13.92
C ASN A 104 2.73 13.79 12.57
N GLY A 105 1.85 13.10 11.85
CA GLY A 105 2.05 12.73 10.45
C GLY A 105 2.96 11.55 10.19
N LEU A 106 3.35 11.43 8.91
CA LEU A 106 4.21 10.40 8.37
C LEU A 106 5.61 10.95 8.12
N LEU A 107 6.61 10.40 8.82
CA LEU A 107 8.02 10.75 8.63
C LEU A 107 8.70 9.75 7.70
N PHE A 108 9.32 10.24 6.63
CA PHE A 108 10.07 9.42 5.68
C PHE A 108 11.41 10.04 5.30
N VAL A 109 12.28 9.21 4.75
CA VAL A 109 13.59 9.59 4.23
C VAL A 109 13.63 9.46 2.72
N THR A 110 14.55 10.19 2.07
CA THR A 110 14.82 10.06 0.64
C THR A 110 16.23 9.55 0.40
N THR A 111 16.45 8.94 -0.75
CA THR A 111 17.76 8.34 -1.08
C THR A 111 18.80 9.39 -1.43
N GLU A 112 18.37 10.54 -1.93
CA GLU A 112 19.24 11.65 -2.34
C GLU A 112 19.69 12.51 -1.15
N ASN A 113 18.93 12.44 -0.03
CA ASN A 113 19.26 13.17 1.21
C ASN A 113 19.14 12.23 2.43
N PRO A 114 20.09 11.30 2.63
CA PRO A 114 19.99 10.29 3.68
C PRO A 114 20.01 10.83 5.13
N GLY A 115 20.35 12.10 5.33
CA GLY A 115 20.31 12.78 6.63
C GLY A 115 19.14 13.74 6.78
N GLY A 116 18.34 13.94 5.72
CA GLY A 116 17.16 14.79 5.73
C GLY A 116 15.89 13.95 5.89
N TYR A 117 14.91 14.57 6.56
CA TYR A 117 13.61 13.97 6.81
C TYR A 117 12.52 14.80 6.16
N TRP A 118 11.51 14.11 5.67
CA TRP A 118 10.27 14.70 5.21
C TRP A 118 9.14 14.30 6.14
N ASN A 119 8.33 15.25 6.54
CA ASN A 119 7.11 14.98 7.31
C ASN A 119 5.88 15.44 6.52
N LEU A 120 4.93 14.52 6.34
CA LEU A 120 3.62 14.75 5.74
C LEU A 120 2.56 14.65 6.82
N TRP A 121 1.97 15.77 7.23
CA TRP A 121 0.98 15.79 8.32
C TRP A 121 -0.29 16.58 7.97
N GLY A 122 -1.39 16.27 8.67
CA GLY A 122 -2.64 16.98 8.56
C GLY A 122 -2.64 18.27 9.39
N THR A 123 -3.00 19.39 8.79
CA THR A 123 -3.14 20.68 9.47
C THR A 123 -4.58 20.99 9.88
N SER A 124 -5.54 20.49 9.09
CA SER A 124 -6.99 20.54 9.32
C SER A 124 -7.67 19.57 8.34
N PRO A 125 -8.96 19.25 8.48
CA PRO A 125 -9.66 18.35 7.55
C PRO A 125 -9.46 18.78 6.09
N GLY A 126 -8.85 17.88 5.29
CA GLY A 126 -8.58 18.08 3.87
C GLY A 126 -7.32 18.92 3.55
N ASN A 127 -6.65 19.48 4.54
CA ASN A 127 -5.41 20.25 4.35
C ASN A 127 -4.24 19.52 4.99
N TYR A 128 -3.13 19.49 4.28
CA TYR A 128 -1.90 18.82 4.68
C TYR A 128 -0.72 19.76 4.49
N ALA A 129 0.37 19.45 5.17
CA ALA A 129 1.65 20.09 4.95
C ALA A 129 2.72 19.03 4.69
N LEU A 130 3.64 19.34 3.79
CA LEU A 130 4.81 18.54 3.48
C LEU A 130 6.06 19.39 3.71
N TYR A 131 6.86 19.01 4.70
CA TYR A 131 8.06 19.75 5.08
C TYR A 131 9.29 18.86 4.99
N GLU A 132 10.40 19.46 4.54
CA GLU A 132 11.73 18.85 4.57
C GLU A 132 12.54 19.46 5.71
N SER A 133 13.17 18.63 6.54
CA SER A 133 14.24 19.10 7.42
C SER A 133 15.49 19.41 6.60
N SER A 134 16.12 20.53 6.84
CA SER A 134 17.20 21.06 6.03
C SER A 134 18.38 20.08 5.90
N GLY A 135 18.66 19.64 4.69
CA GLY A 135 19.84 18.85 4.36
C GLY A 135 20.52 19.27 3.07
N SER A 136 19.77 19.63 2.03
CA SER A 136 20.33 19.84 0.69
C SER A 136 20.08 21.24 0.12
N TYR A 137 19.17 22.00 0.65
CA TYR A 137 18.84 23.35 0.19
C TYR A 137 19.03 24.35 1.32
N ASN A 138 19.50 25.57 0.98
CA ASN A 138 19.71 26.66 1.96
C ASN A 138 18.43 27.12 2.68
N TYR A 139 17.28 26.52 2.35
CA TYR A 139 15.99 26.78 2.98
C TYR A 139 15.21 25.47 3.06
N PRO A 140 14.61 25.13 4.22
CA PRO A 140 13.71 23.99 4.32
C PRO A 140 12.52 24.21 3.39
N ILE A 141 12.16 23.17 2.61
CA ILE A 141 10.93 23.17 1.83
C ILE A 141 9.76 23.00 2.81
N ALA A 142 8.77 23.86 2.71
CA ALA A 142 7.59 23.84 3.54
C ALA A 142 6.38 24.25 2.70
N GLU A 143 5.54 23.28 2.35
CA GLU A 143 4.43 23.47 1.42
C GLU A 143 3.11 22.97 2.01
N PHE A 144 2.06 23.77 1.84
CA PHE A 144 0.69 23.37 2.16
C PHE A 144 -0.02 22.86 0.91
N GLY A 145 -0.87 21.87 1.08
CA GLY A 145 -1.52 21.25 -0.05
C GLY A 145 -2.65 20.31 0.33
N THR A 146 -3.05 19.50 -0.64
CA THR A 146 -4.06 18.44 -0.48
C THR A 146 -3.41 17.08 -0.59
N LEU A 147 -3.96 16.10 0.14
CA LEU A 147 -3.55 14.70 0.11
C LEU A 147 -4.73 13.84 -0.37
N SER A 148 -4.48 13.02 -1.36
CA SER A 148 -5.37 11.95 -1.80
C SER A 148 -4.77 10.61 -1.41
N VAL A 149 -5.56 9.74 -0.78
CA VAL A 149 -5.16 8.38 -0.43
C VAL A 149 -6.21 7.41 -0.94
N ALA A 150 -5.78 6.34 -1.59
CA ALA A 150 -6.64 5.27 -2.08
C ALA A 150 -6.02 3.90 -1.81
N ALA A 151 -6.84 2.88 -1.49
CA ALA A 151 -6.35 1.52 -1.36
C ALA A 151 -5.69 1.06 -2.66
N ALA A 152 -4.49 0.49 -2.56
CA ALA A 152 -3.85 -0.15 -3.70
C ALA A 152 -4.51 -1.50 -3.97
N PRO A 153 -4.81 -1.86 -5.25
CA PRO A 153 -5.36 -3.17 -5.56
C PRO A 153 -4.38 -4.27 -5.16
N GLU A 154 -4.79 -5.16 -4.26
CA GLU A 154 -3.94 -6.28 -3.84
C GLU A 154 -3.64 -7.21 -5.03
N PRO A 155 -2.37 -7.57 -5.27
CA PRO A 155 -2.01 -8.51 -6.34
C PRO A 155 -2.69 -9.88 -6.17
N SER A 156 -2.96 -10.32 -4.93
CA SER A 156 -3.68 -11.55 -4.61
C SER A 156 -5.10 -11.58 -5.17
N THR A 157 -5.81 -10.45 -5.16
CA THR A 157 -7.17 -10.34 -5.70
C THR A 157 -7.16 -10.63 -7.21
N TRP A 158 -6.25 -10.08 -7.97
CA TRP A 158 -6.10 -10.33 -9.41
C TRP A 158 -5.69 -11.78 -9.70
N ALA A 159 -4.79 -12.35 -8.88
CA ALA A 159 -4.40 -13.76 -9.00
C ALA A 159 -5.58 -14.70 -8.73
N MET A 160 -6.41 -14.42 -7.72
CA MET A 160 -7.62 -15.20 -7.42
C MET A 160 -8.66 -15.07 -8.52
N PHE A 161 -8.88 -13.90 -9.11
CA PHE A 161 -9.74 -13.72 -10.27
C PHE A 161 -9.23 -14.54 -11.47
N ALA A 162 -7.95 -14.45 -11.78
CA ALA A 162 -7.35 -15.21 -12.89
C ALA A 162 -7.47 -16.72 -12.68
N LEU A 163 -7.23 -17.23 -11.48
CA LEU A 163 -7.41 -18.64 -11.12
C LEU A 163 -8.88 -19.07 -11.21
N GLY A 164 -9.81 -18.23 -10.74
CA GLY A 164 -11.24 -18.48 -10.84
C GLY A 164 -11.71 -18.59 -12.29
N PHE A 165 -11.30 -17.67 -13.16
CA PHE A 165 -11.61 -17.73 -14.60
C PHE A 165 -10.97 -18.94 -15.29
N ALA A 166 -9.71 -19.25 -14.96
CA ALA A 166 -9.06 -20.45 -15.50
C ALA A 166 -9.80 -21.73 -15.12
N ALA A 167 -10.24 -21.86 -13.87
CA ALA A 167 -11.03 -23.01 -13.42
C ALA A 167 -12.37 -23.11 -14.16
N LEU A 168 -13.09 -22.01 -14.35
CA LEU A 168 -14.34 -21.97 -15.10
C LEU A 168 -14.13 -22.37 -16.57
N CYS A 169 -13.07 -21.92 -17.20
CA CYS A 169 -12.71 -22.29 -18.57
C CYS A 169 -12.43 -23.79 -18.70
N LEU A 170 -11.73 -24.39 -17.73
CA LEU A 170 -11.44 -25.83 -17.73
C LEU A 170 -12.71 -26.68 -17.54
N VAL A 171 -13.63 -26.28 -16.66
CA VAL A 171 -14.92 -26.95 -16.49
C VAL A 171 -15.77 -26.84 -17.73
N GLY A 172 -15.85 -25.66 -18.36
CA GLY A 172 -16.60 -25.43 -19.58
C GLY A 172 -16.08 -26.26 -20.79
N ARG A 173 -14.76 -26.46 -20.88
CA ARG A 173 -14.16 -27.34 -21.91
C ARG A 173 -14.51 -28.80 -21.69
N ARG A 174 -14.53 -29.31 -20.46
CA ARG A 174 -14.92 -30.70 -20.16
C ARG A 174 -16.36 -31.01 -20.52
N GLN A 175 -17.27 -30.05 -20.40
CA GLN A 175 -18.69 -30.25 -20.76
C GLN A 175 -18.93 -30.27 -22.27
N ARG A 176 -18.02 -29.71 -23.08
CA ARG A 176 -18.10 -29.67 -24.54
C ARG A 176 -17.40 -30.83 -25.22
N ALA A 177 -16.81 -31.80 -24.51
CA ALA A 177 -16.28 -33.02 -25.10
C ALA A 177 -17.44 -33.78 -25.76
N PRO A 178 -17.42 -34.00 -27.08
CA PRO A 178 -18.60 -34.47 -27.82
C PRO A 178 -18.92 -35.90 -27.42
N ARG A 179 -20.21 -36.17 -27.22
CA ARG A 179 -20.81 -37.50 -27.28
C ARG A 179 -20.81 -37.99 -28.73
N LEU A 180 -19.64 -38.09 -29.35
CA LEU A 180 -19.42 -38.57 -30.70
C LEU A 180 -18.83 -39.98 -30.65
N ALA A 181 -19.59 -40.94 -30.16
CA ALA A 181 -19.32 -42.35 -30.36
C ALA A 181 -20.53 -43.20 -29.95
N LEU A 182 -21.62 -43.13 -30.67
CA LEU A 182 -22.62 -44.21 -30.68
C LEU A 182 -23.64 -43.97 -31.84
N ALA A 183 -23.12 -44.02 -33.08
CA ALA A 183 -23.98 -44.17 -34.26
C ALA A 183 -23.19 -44.92 -35.38
N LEU A 184 -22.77 -46.13 -35.09
CA LEU A 184 -22.36 -47.14 -36.08
C LEU A 184 -22.55 -48.51 -35.42
N GLY A 185 -23.73 -49.05 -35.57
CA GLY A 185 -24.12 -50.39 -35.27
C GLY A 185 -25.47 -50.66 -35.93
#